data_7ab2e4687bfde7426c0fa427b31fa0eb
#
_entry.id   7ab2e4687bfde7426c0fa427b31fa0eb
#
_cell.length_a   1.000
_cell.length_b   1.000
_cell.length_c   1.000
_cell.angle_alpha   90.00
_cell.angle_beta   90.00
_cell.angle_gamma   90.00
#
_symmetry.space_group_name_H-M   'P 1'
#
loop_
_entity.id
_entity.type
_entity.pdbx_description
1 polymer ?
#
loop_
_entity_poly.entity_id
_entity_poly.type
_entity_poly.pdbx_seq_one_letter_code
_entity_poly.pdbx_strand_id
1 'polypeptide(L)'
;MSKNIQLIAWVAFIALVGGVLFYAFSGNNGNQPATATATSDAQEARNVEILKYSDYSCPACKMYIPFQERLKEDFGDNISIEYRHFPLSGFRYSDLAARVVEAAGEQGKKEEMHHKVFEGQELWTQGNAEEIFEIYAMEIDLDMDQFERDLNSDRIGEAVASQRSEGQRRMVQSTPTFFINGQRVQQNPRDYAQFRSLVEMHMYR
;
A
#
# COMPACT_ATOMS: atom_id res chain seq x y z
N MET A 1 79.08 2.36 -44.64
CA MET A 1 77.65 2.45 -44.66
C MET A 1 77.24 3.50 -43.65
N SER A 2 76.59 4.57 -44.12
CA SER A 2 76.35 5.76 -43.35
C SER A 2 75.23 5.48 -42.30
N LYS A 3 75.38 6.06 -41.09
CA LYS A 3 74.41 5.93 -39.99
C LYS A 3 72.97 6.25 -40.41
N ASN A 4 72.79 7.02 -41.44
CA ASN A 4 71.47 7.41 -41.97
C ASN A 4 70.76 6.25 -42.71
N ILE A 5 71.48 5.28 -43.29
CA ILE A 5 70.93 4.11 -43.99
C ILE A 5 70.35 3.12 -42.94
N GLN A 6 71.01 2.99 -41.80
CA GLN A 6 70.55 2.12 -40.72
C GLN A 6 69.24 2.71 -40.07
N LEU A 7 69.17 4.05 -39.92
CA LEU A 7 68.05 4.69 -39.38
C LEU A 7 66.77 4.52 -40.25
N ILE A 8 66.97 4.66 -41.59
CA ILE A 8 65.87 4.48 -42.55
C ILE A 8 65.39 3.04 -42.58
N ALA A 9 66.29 2.07 -42.47
CA ALA A 9 65.93 0.65 -42.40
C ALA A 9 65.15 0.29 -41.15
N TRP A 10 65.48 0.90 -40.00
CA TRP A 10 64.75 0.69 -38.75
C TRP A 10 63.36 1.33 -38.76
N VAL A 11 63.19 2.51 -39.33
CA VAL A 11 61.91 3.18 -39.46
C VAL A 11 60.96 2.42 -40.41
N ALA A 12 61.51 1.90 -41.53
CA ALA A 12 60.77 1.08 -42.47
C ALA A 12 60.29 -0.26 -41.82
N PHE A 13 61.15 -0.87 -41.00
CA PHE A 13 60.85 -2.12 -40.31
C PHE A 13 59.76 -1.93 -39.26
N ILE A 14 59.77 -0.84 -38.45
CA ILE A 14 58.77 -0.51 -37.48
C ILE A 14 57.45 -0.22 -38.16
N ALA A 15 57.40 0.48 -39.28
CA ALA A 15 56.18 0.76 -40.05
C ALA A 15 55.55 -0.54 -40.61
N LEU A 16 56.40 -1.50 -41.08
CA LEU A 16 55.93 -2.77 -41.63
C LEU A 16 55.40 -3.70 -40.54
N VAL A 17 56.05 -3.80 -39.39
CA VAL A 17 55.63 -4.60 -38.26
C VAL A 17 54.37 -3.99 -37.59
N GLY A 18 54.33 -2.66 -37.45
CA GLY A 18 53.17 -1.93 -36.92
C GLY A 18 51.93 -2.06 -37.83
N GLY A 19 52.16 -2.00 -39.18
CA GLY A 19 51.10 -2.19 -40.15
C GLY A 19 50.49 -3.61 -40.14
N VAL A 20 51.34 -4.63 -40.04
CA VAL A 20 50.88 -6.04 -39.95
C VAL A 20 50.14 -6.32 -38.65
N LEU A 21 50.62 -5.78 -37.53
CA LEU A 21 49.90 -5.90 -36.26
C LEU A 21 48.57 -5.16 -36.27
N PHE A 22 48.49 -3.98 -36.86
CA PHE A 22 47.26 -3.23 -37.00
C PHE A 22 46.26 -3.95 -37.91
N TYR A 23 46.73 -4.56 -39.02
CA TYR A 23 45.85 -5.32 -39.92
C TYR A 23 45.39 -6.64 -39.31
N ALA A 24 46.22 -7.31 -38.53
CA ALA A 24 45.84 -8.52 -37.82
C ALA A 24 44.82 -8.25 -36.66
N PHE A 25 44.87 -7.03 -36.08
CA PHE A 25 43.96 -6.65 -35.00
C PHE A 25 42.66 -6.02 -35.51
N SER A 26 42.64 -5.46 -36.75
CA SER A 26 41.49 -4.82 -37.35
C SER A 26 40.58 -5.78 -38.15
N GLY A 27 40.95 -7.03 -38.29
CA GLY A 27 40.28 -8.03 -39.14
C GLY A 27 39.45 -9.08 -38.42
N ASN A 28 39.20 -8.94 -37.11
CA ASN A 28 38.35 -9.90 -36.37
C ASN A 28 37.03 -9.28 -35.88
N ASN A 29 36.22 -8.80 -36.81
CA ASN A 29 34.82 -8.54 -36.60
C ASN A 29 34.01 -9.81 -36.93
N GLY A 30 34.01 -10.79 -36.04
CA GLY A 30 33.21 -11.97 -36.24
C GLY A 30 33.20 -12.89 -35.02
N ASN A 31 32.56 -12.50 -33.99
CA ASN A 31 31.90 -13.20 -32.87
C ASN A 31 32.10 -12.39 -31.58
N GLN A 32 31.36 -11.30 -31.45
CA GLN A 32 30.94 -10.94 -30.11
C GLN A 32 30.03 -12.06 -29.64
N PRO A 33 30.33 -12.70 -28.49
CA PRO A 33 29.29 -13.43 -27.81
C PRO A 33 28.18 -12.42 -27.58
N ALA A 34 26.98 -12.75 -28.04
CA ALA A 34 25.81 -12.03 -27.69
C ALA A 34 25.85 -11.86 -26.17
N THR A 35 26.23 -10.67 -25.71
CA THR A 35 25.91 -10.23 -24.38
C THR A 35 24.39 -10.30 -24.41
N ALA A 36 23.85 -11.38 -23.85
CA ALA A 36 22.46 -11.40 -23.46
C ALA A 36 22.32 -10.16 -22.58
N THR A 37 21.84 -9.09 -23.17
CA THR A 37 21.22 -8.02 -22.41
C THR A 37 20.13 -8.77 -21.70
N ALA A 38 20.42 -9.19 -20.47
CA ALA A 38 19.38 -9.46 -19.51
C ALA A 38 18.64 -8.13 -19.44
N THR A 39 17.62 -7.99 -20.28
CA THR A 39 16.53 -7.12 -20.01
C THR A 39 16.04 -7.64 -18.68
N SER A 40 16.53 -7.06 -17.60
CA SER A 40 15.82 -7.10 -16.35
C SER A 40 14.50 -6.42 -16.70
N ASP A 41 13.48 -7.23 -17.03
CA ASP A 41 12.12 -6.84 -16.83
C ASP A 41 11.99 -6.62 -15.33
N ALA A 42 12.55 -5.52 -14.85
CA ALA A 42 12.20 -4.94 -13.59
C ALA A 42 10.73 -4.55 -13.78
N GLN A 43 9.86 -5.47 -13.43
CA GLN A 43 8.43 -5.29 -13.51
C GLN A 43 8.13 -4.04 -12.68
N GLU A 44 7.73 -2.97 -13.35
CA GLU A 44 7.47 -1.67 -12.75
C GLU A 44 6.37 -1.87 -11.71
N ALA A 45 6.66 -1.50 -10.47
CA ALA A 45 5.73 -1.68 -9.37
C ALA A 45 4.45 -0.87 -9.64
N ARG A 46 3.31 -1.53 -9.63
CA ARG A 46 2.00 -0.88 -9.80
C ARG A 46 1.45 -0.50 -8.45
N ASN A 47 0.72 0.60 -8.39
CA ASN A 47 -0.01 0.98 -7.19
C ASN A 47 -1.04 -0.09 -6.83
N VAL A 48 -1.09 -0.45 -5.55
CA VAL A 48 -2.01 -1.46 -5.02
C VAL A 48 -3.06 -0.79 -4.15
N GLU A 49 -4.32 -0.95 -4.55
CA GLU A 49 -5.47 -0.46 -3.77
C GLU A 49 -5.98 -1.57 -2.86
N ILE A 50 -6.01 -1.31 -1.56
CA ILE A 50 -6.54 -2.21 -0.55
C ILE A 50 -7.82 -1.59 0.01
N LEU A 51 -8.96 -2.24 -0.23
CA LEU A 51 -10.24 -1.86 0.35
C LEU A 51 -10.61 -2.85 1.45
N LYS A 52 -10.88 -2.35 2.66
CA LYS A 52 -11.29 -3.14 3.81
C LYS A 52 -12.72 -2.78 4.23
N TYR A 53 -13.63 -3.72 4.16
CA TYR A 53 -14.91 -3.62 4.87
C TYR A 53 -14.69 -4.03 6.32
N SER A 54 -15.04 -3.14 7.23
CA SER A 54 -14.66 -3.21 8.64
C SER A 54 -15.80 -2.83 9.57
N ASP A 55 -15.76 -3.39 10.76
CA ASP A 55 -16.63 -3.07 11.89
C ASP A 55 -15.76 -2.74 13.10
N TYR A 56 -16.00 -1.60 13.73
CA TYR A 56 -15.23 -1.16 14.90
C TYR A 56 -15.42 -2.06 16.13
N SER A 57 -16.58 -2.73 16.24
CA SER A 57 -16.83 -3.70 17.32
C SER A 57 -16.21 -5.08 17.08
N CYS A 58 -15.70 -5.34 15.86
CA CYS A 58 -15.15 -6.64 15.48
C CYS A 58 -13.69 -6.80 15.94
N PRO A 59 -13.37 -7.75 16.86
CA PRO A 59 -12.00 -7.95 17.33
C PRO A 59 -11.04 -8.35 16.20
N ALA A 60 -11.52 -9.12 15.22
CA ALA A 60 -10.72 -9.50 14.06
C ALA A 60 -10.34 -8.26 13.22
N CYS A 61 -11.20 -7.24 13.13
CA CYS A 61 -10.87 -5.99 12.43
C CYS A 61 -9.73 -5.23 13.11
N LYS A 62 -9.74 -5.17 14.46
CA LYS A 62 -8.68 -4.55 15.26
C LYS A 62 -7.32 -5.22 15.03
N MET A 63 -7.29 -6.56 14.95
CA MET A 63 -6.05 -7.31 14.71
C MET A 63 -5.29 -6.89 13.45
N TYR A 64 -5.99 -6.38 12.43
CA TYR A 64 -5.34 -5.98 11.18
C TYR A 64 -4.79 -4.55 11.20
N ILE A 65 -5.09 -3.73 12.21
CA ILE A 65 -4.59 -2.34 12.27
C ILE A 65 -3.05 -2.31 12.23
N PRO A 66 -2.29 -3.01 13.11
CA PRO A 66 -0.84 -2.99 13.05
C PRO A 66 -0.27 -3.58 11.74
N PHE A 67 -0.97 -4.50 11.10
CA PHE A 67 -0.53 -5.02 9.79
C PHE A 67 -0.65 -3.96 8.70
N GLN A 68 -1.73 -3.18 8.72
CA GLN A 68 -1.99 -2.13 7.74
C GLN A 68 -1.04 -0.94 7.92
N GLU A 69 -0.74 -0.56 9.16
CA GLU A 69 0.28 0.46 9.46
C GLU A 69 1.65 0.05 8.92
N ARG A 70 2.05 -1.19 9.20
CA ARG A 70 3.31 -1.73 8.69
C ARG A 70 3.35 -1.85 7.17
N LEU A 71 2.22 -2.16 6.51
CA LEU A 71 2.16 -2.12 5.05
C LEU A 71 2.37 -0.70 4.52
N LYS A 72 1.77 0.32 5.17
CA LYS A 72 2.02 1.73 4.82
C LYS A 72 3.50 2.10 4.98
N GLU A 73 4.17 1.62 6.04
CA GLU A 73 5.61 1.83 6.26
C GLU A 73 6.47 1.14 5.19
N ASP A 74 6.17 -0.12 4.85
CA ASP A 74 6.99 -0.92 3.92
C ASP A 74 6.82 -0.50 2.45
N PHE A 75 5.63 -0.04 2.04
CA PHE A 75 5.30 0.23 0.64
C PHE A 75 5.06 1.71 0.32
N GLY A 76 4.89 2.56 1.32
CA GLY A 76 4.69 4.01 1.14
C GLY A 76 3.57 4.33 0.16
N ASP A 77 3.87 5.21 -0.79
CA ASP A 77 2.92 5.70 -1.81
C ASP A 77 2.52 4.64 -2.87
N ASN A 78 3.15 3.47 -2.85
CA ASN A 78 2.79 2.38 -3.77
C ASN A 78 1.53 1.62 -3.35
N ILE A 79 0.98 1.90 -2.16
CA ILE A 79 -0.29 1.34 -1.71
C ILE A 79 -1.24 2.43 -1.23
N SER A 80 -2.53 2.17 -1.38
CA SER A 80 -3.58 2.92 -0.71
C SER A 80 -4.46 1.97 0.09
N ILE A 81 -4.83 2.37 1.31
CA ILE A 81 -5.73 1.58 2.16
C ILE A 81 -6.98 2.39 2.44
N GLU A 82 -8.10 1.90 1.98
CA GLU A 82 -9.40 2.51 2.17
C GLU A 82 -10.27 1.66 3.08
N TYR A 83 -11.00 2.31 3.98
CA TYR A 83 -11.93 1.66 4.90
C TYR A 83 -13.36 1.96 4.47
N ARG A 84 -14.20 0.92 4.51
CA ARG A 84 -15.65 1.00 4.38
C ARG A 84 -16.31 0.47 5.62
N HIS A 85 -17.25 1.22 6.15
CA HIS A 85 -18.04 0.79 7.28
C HIS A 85 -18.96 -0.36 6.89
N PHE A 86 -18.91 -1.42 7.66
CA PHE A 86 -19.81 -2.56 7.53
C PHE A 86 -20.28 -3.00 8.92
N PRO A 87 -21.07 -2.16 9.60
CA PRO A 87 -21.57 -2.46 10.94
C PRO A 87 -22.42 -3.73 10.93
N LEU A 88 -22.05 -4.71 11.76
CA LEU A 88 -22.72 -5.99 11.92
C LEU A 88 -23.84 -5.85 12.96
N SER A 89 -25.01 -6.39 12.64
CA SER A 89 -26.17 -6.32 13.52
C SER A 89 -26.03 -7.07 14.85
N GLY A 90 -25.00 -7.94 14.97
CA GLY A 90 -24.71 -8.66 16.20
C GLY A 90 -23.98 -7.85 17.28
N PHE A 91 -23.50 -6.65 16.95
CA PHE A 91 -22.77 -5.80 17.88
C PHE A 91 -23.58 -4.51 18.16
N ARG A 92 -23.77 -4.20 19.43
CA ARG A 92 -24.62 -3.10 19.88
C ARG A 92 -24.18 -1.73 19.38
N TYR A 93 -22.87 -1.48 19.36
CA TYR A 93 -22.33 -0.14 19.11
C TYR A 93 -21.69 0.03 17.73
N SER A 94 -21.79 -0.95 16.83
CA SER A 94 -21.13 -0.91 15.52
C SER A 94 -21.55 0.27 14.65
N ASP A 95 -22.85 0.57 14.61
CA ASP A 95 -23.38 1.71 13.85
C ASP A 95 -22.92 3.03 14.47
N LEU A 96 -23.03 3.17 15.80
CA LEU A 96 -22.58 4.37 16.50
C LEU A 96 -21.09 4.64 16.27
N ALA A 97 -20.23 3.61 16.42
CA ALA A 97 -18.80 3.76 16.21
C ALA A 97 -18.45 4.19 14.76
N ALA A 98 -19.16 3.67 13.77
CA ALA A 98 -19.00 4.09 12.39
C ALA A 98 -19.42 5.55 12.18
N ARG A 99 -20.53 5.97 12.75
CA ARG A 99 -21.02 7.37 12.70
C ARG A 99 -20.06 8.34 13.39
N VAL A 100 -19.50 7.97 14.53
CA VAL A 100 -18.51 8.76 15.28
C VAL A 100 -17.29 9.06 14.41
N VAL A 101 -16.77 8.06 13.69
CA VAL A 101 -15.63 8.25 12.81
C VAL A 101 -15.96 9.09 11.59
N GLU A 102 -17.16 8.93 11.02
CA GLU A 102 -17.61 9.79 9.90
C GLU A 102 -17.84 11.23 10.37
N ALA A 103 -18.44 11.45 11.56
CA ALA A 103 -18.64 12.79 12.12
C ALA A 103 -17.30 13.51 12.38
N ALA A 104 -16.29 12.79 12.91
CA ALA A 104 -14.95 13.34 13.05
C ALA A 104 -14.30 13.67 11.69
N GLY A 105 -14.64 12.90 10.67
CA GLY A 105 -14.23 13.13 9.28
C GLY A 105 -14.69 14.46 8.71
N GLU A 106 -15.85 14.99 9.13
CA GLU A 106 -16.37 16.29 8.73
C GLU A 106 -15.50 17.47 9.23
N GLN A 107 -14.65 17.19 10.22
CA GLN A 107 -13.67 18.14 10.75
C GLN A 107 -12.23 17.74 10.38
N GLY A 108 -12.04 16.83 9.40
CA GLY A 108 -10.73 16.39 8.93
C GLY A 108 -10.01 15.45 9.88
N LYS A 109 -10.70 14.89 10.90
CA LYS A 109 -10.12 14.04 11.96
C LYS A 109 -10.55 12.57 11.88
N LYS A 110 -10.83 12.10 10.66
CA LYS A 110 -11.31 10.73 10.45
C LYS A 110 -10.30 9.68 10.89
N GLU A 111 -9.01 9.86 10.55
CA GLU A 111 -7.96 8.89 10.83
C GLU A 111 -7.65 8.86 12.34
N GLU A 112 -7.56 10.03 12.99
CA GLU A 112 -7.34 10.12 14.44
C GLU A 112 -8.45 9.41 15.23
N MET A 113 -9.71 9.66 14.84
CA MET A 113 -10.85 8.99 15.48
C MET A 113 -10.87 7.48 15.17
N HIS A 114 -10.54 7.08 13.95
CA HIS A 114 -10.41 5.68 13.56
C HIS A 114 -9.45 4.91 14.48
N HIS A 115 -8.27 5.47 14.75
CA HIS A 115 -7.30 4.86 15.64
C HIS A 115 -7.81 4.79 17.07
N LYS A 116 -8.34 5.89 17.62
CA LYS A 116 -8.87 5.92 18.99
C LYS A 116 -9.98 4.90 19.22
N VAL A 117 -10.92 4.81 18.26
CA VAL A 117 -12.03 3.88 18.37
C VAL A 117 -11.55 2.42 18.35
N PHE A 118 -10.55 2.05 17.52
CA PHE A 118 -9.99 0.72 17.56
C PHE A 118 -9.11 0.47 18.79
N GLU A 119 -8.30 1.44 19.21
CA GLU A 119 -7.49 1.31 20.42
C GLU A 119 -8.35 0.99 21.65
N GLY A 120 -9.40 1.77 21.86
CA GLY A 120 -10.31 1.61 22.99
C GLY A 120 -11.37 0.55 22.82
N GLN A 121 -11.33 -0.30 21.80
CA GLN A 121 -12.40 -1.27 21.49
C GLN A 121 -12.86 -2.09 22.69
N GLU A 122 -11.92 -2.62 23.48
CA GLU A 122 -12.26 -3.45 24.65
C GLU A 122 -12.96 -2.63 25.76
N LEU A 123 -12.77 -1.32 25.79
CA LEU A 123 -13.36 -0.45 26.79
C LEU A 123 -14.83 -0.11 26.42
N TRP A 124 -15.02 0.51 25.26
CA TRP A 124 -16.37 1.01 24.91
C TRP A 124 -17.33 -0.11 24.46
N THR A 125 -16.84 -1.28 24.03
CA THR A 125 -17.73 -2.40 23.70
C THR A 125 -18.41 -3.01 24.93
N GLN A 126 -17.90 -2.77 26.13
CA GLN A 126 -18.49 -3.25 27.39
C GLN A 126 -19.62 -2.34 27.90
N GLY A 127 -19.72 -1.10 27.44
CA GLY A 127 -20.72 -0.13 27.83
C GLY A 127 -20.22 1.30 27.75
N ASN A 128 -21.10 2.28 27.95
CA ASN A 128 -20.78 3.71 27.96
C ASN A 128 -20.07 4.20 26.69
N ALA A 129 -20.37 3.58 25.53
CA ALA A 129 -19.71 3.91 24.28
C ALA A 129 -19.91 5.39 23.89
N GLU A 130 -21.09 5.94 24.11
CA GLU A 130 -21.43 7.33 23.83
C GLU A 130 -20.48 8.28 24.58
N GLU A 131 -20.37 8.13 25.91
CA GLU A 131 -19.52 8.95 26.76
C GLU A 131 -18.03 8.82 26.39
N ILE A 132 -17.58 7.60 26.08
CA ILE A 132 -16.20 7.34 25.68
C ILE A 132 -15.88 8.00 24.33
N PHE A 133 -16.80 7.98 23.38
CA PHE A 133 -16.61 8.62 22.08
C PHE A 133 -16.60 10.15 22.17
N GLU A 134 -17.37 10.74 23.08
CA GLU A 134 -17.27 12.17 23.40
C GLU A 134 -15.90 12.53 23.96
N ILE A 135 -15.35 11.70 24.87
CA ILE A 135 -13.98 11.88 25.39
C ILE A 135 -12.97 11.81 24.24
N TYR A 136 -13.09 10.85 23.32
CA TYR A 136 -12.18 10.75 22.18
C TYR A 136 -12.29 11.98 21.26
N ALA A 137 -13.50 12.49 21.04
CA ALA A 137 -13.73 13.69 20.25
C ALA A 137 -13.02 14.92 20.87
N MET A 138 -13.11 15.08 22.18
CA MET A 138 -12.40 16.14 22.93
C MET A 138 -10.87 15.94 22.85
N GLU A 139 -10.38 14.72 22.99
CA GLU A 139 -8.95 14.41 22.95
C GLU A 139 -8.27 14.67 21.59
N ILE A 140 -9.05 14.69 20.51
CA ILE A 140 -8.56 15.03 19.16
C ILE A 140 -8.93 16.47 18.76
N ASP A 141 -9.33 17.31 19.71
CA ASP A 141 -9.64 18.72 19.53
C ASP A 141 -10.76 18.99 18.50
N LEU A 142 -11.86 18.22 18.55
CA LEU A 142 -13.05 18.50 17.73
C LEU A 142 -13.85 19.65 18.30
N ASP A 143 -14.49 20.45 17.43
CA ASP A 143 -15.61 21.29 17.79
C ASP A 143 -16.77 20.39 18.21
N MET A 144 -17.07 20.36 19.52
CA MET A 144 -18.06 19.44 20.08
C MET A 144 -19.49 19.75 19.63
N ASP A 145 -19.83 21.04 19.46
CA ASP A 145 -21.15 21.44 18.95
C ASP A 145 -21.37 20.95 17.51
N GLN A 146 -20.32 21.04 16.67
CA GLN A 146 -20.36 20.50 15.31
C GLN A 146 -20.40 18.98 15.33
N PHE A 147 -19.57 18.34 16.15
CA PHE A 147 -19.50 16.88 16.25
C PHE A 147 -20.85 16.27 16.64
N GLU A 148 -21.52 16.80 17.65
CA GLU A 148 -22.86 16.34 18.05
C GLU A 148 -23.91 16.52 16.96
N ARG A 149 -23.92 17.68 16.28
CA ARG A 149 -24.83 17.91 15.16
C ARG A 149 -24.60 16.93 14.02
N ASP A 150 -23.34 16.71 13.64
CA ASP A 150 -22.99 15.81 12.55
C ASP A 150 -23.29 14.36 12.90
N LEU A 151 -22.91 13.90 14.10
CA LEU A 151 -23.17 12.55 14.60
C LEU A 151 -24.65 12.17 14.53
N ASN A 152 -25.54 13.11 14.88
CA ASN A 152 -26.97 12.90 14.91
C ASN A 152 -27.67 13.21 13.58
N SER A 153 -26.92 13.61 12.54
CA SER A 153 -27.50 13.96 11.25
C SER A 153 -27.87 12.72 10.43
N ASP A 154 -28.94 12.86 9.64
CA ASP A 154 -29.33 11.84 8.66
C ASP A 154 -28.19 11.61 7.63
N ARG A 155 -27.47 12.65 7.25
CA ARG A 155 -26.35 12.59 6.30
C ARG A 155 -25.28 11.60 6.72
N ILE A 156 -24.83 11.63 7.97
CA ILE A 156 -23.86 10.69 8.50
C ILE A 156 -24.43 9.26 8.56
N GLY A 157 -25.70 9.13 8.98
CA GLY A 157 -26.38 7.85 8.97
C GLY A 157 -26.48 7.23 7.58
N GLU A 158 -26.84 8.02 6.58
CA GLU A 158 -26.92 7.60 5.18
C GLU A 158 -25.54 7.25 4.61
N ALA A 159 -24.47 7.98 4.97
CA ALA A 159 -23.11 7.66 4.56
C ALA A 159 -22.68 6.27 5.04
N VAL A 160 -22.92 5.94 6.32
CA VAL A 160 -22.63 4.61 6.88
C VAL A 160 -23.49 3.53 6.22
N ALA A 161 -24.80 3.78 6.08
CA ALA A 161 -25.73 2.85 5.44
C ALA A 161 -25.39 2.59 3.97
N SER A 162 -24.95 3.61 3.24
CA SER A 162 -24.51 3.50 1.85
C SER A 162 -23.28 2.59 1.71
N GLN A 163 -22.28 2.75 2.57
CA GLN A 163 -21.08 1.92 2.57
C GLN A 163 -21.44 0.46 2.90
N ARG A 164 -22.30 0.24 3.90
CA ARG A 164 -22.78 -1.10 4.21
C ARG A 164 -23.52 -1.73 3.02
N SER A 165 -24.39 -0.97 2.37
CA SER A 165 -25.16 -1.42 1.20
C SER A 165 -24.22 -1.74 0.02
N GLU A 166 -23.16 -0.96 -0.18
CA GLU A 166 -22.11 -1.27 -1.15
C GLU A 166 -21.47 -2.62 -0.86
N GLY A 167 -21.07 -2.86 0.39
CA GLY A 167 -20.51 -4.15 0.81
C GLY A 167 -21.47 -5.31 0.57
N GLN A 168 -22.76 -5.13 0.85
CA GLN A 168 -23.78 -6.16 0.56
C GLN A 168 -23.87 -6.49 -0.93
N ARG A 169 -23.86 -5.47 -1.81
CA ARG A 169 -23.83 -5.69 -3.27
C ARG A 169 -22.58 -6.43 -3.72
N ARG A 170 -21.45 -6.26 -3.01
CA ARG A 170 -20.18 -6.96 -3.23
C ARG A 170 -20.11 -8.30 -2.50
N MET A 171 -21.23 -8.81 -1.99
CA MET A 171 -21.35 -10.09 -1.29
C MET A 171 -20.49 -10.17 0.00
N VAL A 172 -20.23 -9.03 0.66
CA VAL A 172 -19.60 -9.02 1.98
C VAL A 172 -20.61 -9.56 3.01
N GLN A 173 -20.19 -10.55 3.78
CA GLN A 173 -21.03 -11.24 4.78
C GLN A 173 -20.42 -11.20 6.18
N SER A 174 -19.15 -10.84 6.29
CA SER A 174 -18.39 -10.79 7.54
C SER A 174 -17.30 -9.73 7.46
N THR A 175 -16.78 -9.34 8.63
CA THR A 175 -15.66 -8.42 8.76
C THR A 175 -14.49 -9.10 9.47
N PRO A 176 -13.24 -8.74 9.13
CA PRO A 176 -12.89 -7.93 7.98
C PRO A 176 -13.04 -8.69 6.66
N THR A 177 -13.42 -7.98 5.58
CA THR A 177 -13.33 -8.51 4.21
C THR A 177 -12.46 -7.56 3.40
N PHE A 178 -11.44 -8.09 2.73
CA PHE A 178 -10.51 -7.34 1.93
C PHE A 178 -10.76 -7.51 0.42
N PHE A 179 -10.52 -6.43 -0.30
CA PHE A 179 -10.38 -6.44 -1.75
C PHE A 179 -9.04 -5.80 -2.09
N ILE A 180 -8.28 -6.38 -3.02
CA ILE A 180 -7.02 -5.82 -3.51
C ILE A 180 -7.17 -5.62 -5.01
N ASN A 181 -6.95 -4.39 -5.50
CA ASN A 181 -7.18 -4.00 -6.88
C ASN A 181 -8.57 -4.46 -7.39
N GLY A 182 -9.60 -4.29 -6.55
CA GLY A 182 -10.98 -4.68 -6.82
C GLY A 182 -11.29 -6.18 -6.71
N GLN A 183 -10.29 -7.04 -6.53
CA GLN A 183 -10.46 -8.49 -6.38
C GLN A 183 -10.62 -8.89 -4.92
N ARG A 184 -11.67 -9.65 -4.62
CA ARG A 184 -11.92 -10.15 -3.26
C ARG A 184 -10.82 -11.12 -2.82
N VAL A 185 -10.24 -10.88 -1.65
CA VAL A 185 -9.34 -11.80 -0.97
C VAL A 185 -10.17 -12.97 -0.42
N GLN A 186 -9.90 -14.18 -0.90
CA GLN A 186 -10.70 -15.37 -0.55
C GLN A 186 -10.44 -15.84 0.88
N GLN A 187 -9.20 -15.71 1.34
CA GLN A 187 -8.79 -16.02 2.70
C GLN A 187 -7.98 -14.85 3.25
N ASN A 188 -8.47 -14.28 4.34
CA ASN A 188 -7.74 -13.19 5.00
C ASN A 188 -6.36 -13.67 5.45
N PRO A 189 -5.31 -12.86 5.26
CA PRO A 189 -3.95 -13.19 5.71
C PRO A 189 -3.93 -13.45 7.23
N ARG A 190 -3.24 -14.49 7.67
CA ARG A 190 -3.17 -14.86 9.08
C ARG A 190 -2.13 -14.08 9.87
N ASP A 191 -1.14 -13.56 9.16
CA ASP A 191 -0.03 -12.78 9.70
C ASP A 191 0.43 -11.72 8.70
N TYR A 192 1.34 -10.86 9.16
CA TYR A 192 1.87 -9.78 8.34
C TYR A 192 2.62 -10.29 7.10
N ALA A 193 3.39 -11.38 7.20
CA ALA A 193 4.18 -11.89 6.08
C ALA A 193 3.28 -12.35 4.92
N GLN A 194 2.16 -13.01 5.24
CA GLN A 194 1.17 -13.40 4.23
C GLN A 194 0.49 -12.18 3.62
N PHE A 195 0.17 -11.15 4.43
CA PHE A 195 -0.45 -9.93 3.91
C PHE A 195 0.50 -9.18 2.98
N ARG A 196 1.76 -9.03 3.39
CA ARG A 196 2.82 -8.43 2.57
C ARG A 196 2.98 -9.18 1.24
N SER A 197 3.12 -10.50 1.28
CA SER A 197 3.26 -11.31 0.06
C SER A 197 2.05 -11.19 -0.88
N LEU A 198 0.85 -11.06 -0.32
CA LEU A 198 -0.36 -10.84 -1.11
C LEU A 198 -0.34 -9.47 -1.82
N VAL A 199 0.11 -8.43 -1.13
CA VAL A 199 0.29 -7.08 -1.71
C VAL A 199 1.35 -7.12 -2.81
N GLU A 200 2.53 -7.71 -2.56
CA GLU A 200 3.61 -7.85 -3.53
C GLU A 200 3.16 -8.59 -4.80
N MET A 201 2.36 -9.64 -4.65
CA MET A 201 1.80 -10.38 -5.79
C MET A 201 0.92 -9.49 -6.66
N HIS A 202 0.16 -8.55 -6.09
CA HIS A 202 -0.66 -7.61 -6.85
C HIS A 202 0.13 -6.43 -7.42
N MET A 203 1.27 -6.10 -6.81
CA MET A 203 2.16 -5.03 -7.23
C MET A 203 2.98 -5.40 -8.48
N TYR A 204 3.46 -6.64 -8.55
CA TYR A 204 4.37 -7.12 -9.59
C TYR A 204 3.72 -8.08 -10.61
N ARG A 205 2.43 -7.98 -10.78
CA ARG A 205 1.65 -8.83 -11.72
C ARG A 205 1.48 -8.23 -13.10
#